data_8ce1c2e9397d8c06acd85ea0dbfd020d
#
_entry.id   8ce1c2e9397d8c06acd85ea0dbfd020d
#
_cell.length_a   1.000
_cell.length_b   1.000
_cell.length_c   1.000
_cell.angle_alpha   90.00
_cell.angle_beta   90.00
_cell.angle_gamma   90.00
#
_symmetry.space_group_name_H-M   'P 1'
#
loop_
_entity.id
_entity.type
_entity.pdbx_description
1 polymer ?
#
loop_
_entity_poly.entity_id
_entity_poly.type
_entity_poly.pdbx_seq_one_letter_code
_entity_poly.pdbx_strand_id
1 'polypeptide(L)'
;LTKQLKPSSTAISVKKPSTPAQGPSSLSPLPPSPYKVGDTVATREAFGNALEALGAVNPLVVGLDADVKNSTYTDKFGKKFPNRFFENFIAEQNMLGAAAGLAACGKIPFVATFAAFFTRAYDFIRMAAISGSNIKLVGTHVGVSIGEDGPSQMGLEDIAMMAAQPGVTVLYPSDATCTYR
;
A
#
# COMPACT_ATOMS: atom_id res chain seq x y z
N LEU A 1 -21.14 26.42 13.49
CA LEU A 1 -20.86 25.12 12.83
C LEU A 1 -21.45 23.94 13.60
N THR A 2 -21.38 23.91 14.94
CA THR A 2 -21.88 22.80 15.77
C THR A 2 -23.41 22.65 15.77
N LYS A 3 -24.18 23.69 15.41
CA LYS A 3 -25.66 23.63 15.35
C LYS A 3 -26.22 22.92 14.10
N GLN A 4 -25.37 22.59 13.11
CA GLN A 4 -25.81 21.96 11.85
C GLN A 4 -25.57 20.46 11.79
N LEU A 5 -24.77 19.91 12.72
CA LEU A 5 -24.53 18.48 12.79
C LEU A 5 -25.58 17.82 13.67
N LYS A 6 -26.65 17.33 13.04
CA LYS A 6 -27.57 16.41 13.74
C LYS A 6 -26.81 15.08 13.93
N PRO A 7 -26.71 14.55 15.17
CA PRO A 7 -26.16 13.24 15.38
C PRO A 7 -26.96 12.23 14.54
N SER A 8 -26.28 11.44 13.72
CA SER A 8 -26.92 10.31 13.03
C SER A 8 -27.43 9.34 14.08
N SER A 9 -28.72 9.08 14.09
CA SER A 9 -29.32 8.05 14.96
C SER A 9 -29.10 6.64 14.47
N THR A 10 -28.35 6.48 13.37
CA THR A 10 -28.03 5.17 12.80
C THR A 10 -26.96 4.52 13.66
N ALA A 11 -27.35 3.56 14.49
CA ALA A 11 -26.41 2.73 15.22
C ALA A 11 -25.55 1.96 14.20
N ILE A 12 -24.24 2.19 14.22
CA ILE A 12 -23.29 1.40 13.43
C ILE A 12 -23.26 0.00 14.03
N SER A 13 -23.87 -0.96 13.35
CA SER A 13 -23.79 -2.37 13.72
C SER A 13 -22.54 -2.97 13.12
N VAL A 14 -21.53 -3.22 13.94
CA VAL A 14 -20.36 -3.99 13.53
C VAL A 14 -20.67 -5.48 13.66
N LYS A 15 -20.91 -6.16 12.54
CA LYS A 15 -21.04 -7.62 12.54
C LYS A 15 -19.65 -8.23 12.71
N LYS A 16 -19.47 -9.03 13.76
CA LYS A 16 -18.28 -9.88 13.87
C LYS A 16 -18.26 -10.87 12.70
N PRO A 17 -17.09 -11.12 12.07
CA PRO A 17 -16.97 -12.17 11.08
C PRO A 17 -17.43 -13.51 11.70
N SER A 18 -18.33 -14.21 11.05
CA SER A 18 -18.86 -15.50 11.53
C SER A 18 -17.87 -16.66 11.33
N THR A 19 -16.85 -16.46 10.49
CA THR A 19 -15.87 -17.47 10.16
C THR A 19 -14.51 -16.82 9.96
N PRO A 20 -13.40 -17.39 10.47
CA PRO A 20 -12.05 -16.95 10.12
C PRO A 20 -11.90 -16.96 8.60
N ALA A 21 -11.27 -15.92 8.03
CA ALA A 21 -10.96 -15.91 6.61
C ALA A 21 -10.05 -17.11 6.30
N GLN A 22 -10.56 -18.12 5.63
CA GLN A 22 -9.74 -19.18 5.09
C GLN A 22 -9.01 -18.62 3.87
N GLY A 23 -7.69 -18.68 3.91
CA GLY A 23 -6.87 -18.40 2.73
C GLY A 23 -7.16 -19.42 1.63
N PRO A 24 -6.90 -19.09 0.37
CA PRO A 24 -7.00 -20.05 -0.72
C PRO A 24 -6.09 -21.25 -0.44
N SER A 25 -6.57 -22.45 -0.67
CA SER A 25 -5.84 -23.71 -0.45
C SER A 25 -4.63 -23.86 -1.38
N SER A 26 -4.60 -23.15 -2.49
CA SER A 26 -3.46 -23.02 -3.38
C SER A 26 -3.47 -21.65 -4.05
N LEU A 27 -2.28 -21.03 -4.19
CA LEU A 27 -2.08 -19.80 -4.95
C LEU A 27 -1.39 -20.17 -6.27
N SER A 28 -1.83 -19.59 -7.36
CA SER A 28 -1.07 -19.65 -8.60
C SER A 28 0.21 -18.82 -8.47
N PRO A 29 1.34 -19.23 -9.04
CA PRO A 29 2.55 -18.42 -9.03
C PRO A 29 2.32 -17.11 -9.77
N LEU A 30 3.03 -16.06 -9.33
CA LEU A 30 3.06 -14.80 -10.07
C LEU A 30 3.62 -15.07 -11.49
N PRO A 31 3.00 -14.52 -12.54
CA PRO A 31 3.55 -14.62 -13.90
C PRO A 31 5.00 -14.09 -13.97
N PRO A 32 5.83 -14.59 -14.89
CA PRO A 32 7.17 -14.05 -15.11
C PRO A 32 7.12 -12.54 -15.40
N SER A 33 8.19 -11.82 -15.00
CA SER A 33 8.33 -10.41 -15.34
C SER A 33 8.22 -10.20 -16.86
N PRO A 34 7.40 -9.24 -17.32
CA PRO A 34 7.27 -8.95 -18.74
C PRO A 34 8.45 -8.14 -19.31
N TYR A 35 9.33 -7.61 -18.43
CA TYR A 35 10.39 -6.68 -18.80
C TYR A 35 11.63 -7.40 -19.29
N LYS A 36 12.33 -6.78 -20.26
CA LYS A 36 13.53 -7.27 -20.90
C LYS A 36 14.70 -6.30 -20.69
N VAL A 37 15.90 -6.79 -20.89
CA VAL A 37 17.11 -5.95 -20.91
C VAL A 37 16.98 -4.90 -22.01
N GLY A 38 17.17 -3.63 -21.66
CA GLY A 38 17.02 -2.48 -22.56
C GLY A 38 15.69 -1.76 -22.46
N ASP A 39 14.69 -2.32 -21.77
CA ASP A 39 13.43 -1.62 -21.53
C ASP A 39 13.65 -0.43 -20.57
N THR A 40 13.07 0.71 -20.90
CA THR A 40 13.03 1.90 -20.04
C THR A 40 11.67 2.00 -19.37
N VAL A 41 11.58 1.55 -18.12
CA VAL A 41 10.33 1.49 -17.36
C VAL A 41 10.56 2.05 -15.96
N ALA A 42 9.69 2.94 -15.52
CA ALA A 42 9.73 3.45 -14.15
C ALA A 42 9.41 2.34 -13.14
N THR A 43 10.16 2.26 -12.05
CA THR A 43 9.93 1.25 -10.99
C THR A 43 8.51 1.33 -10.42
N ARG A 44 7.95 2.53 -10.23
CA ARG A 44 6.56 2.73 -9.80
C ARG A 44 5.53 2.15 -10.77
N GLU A 45 5.79 2.20 -12.07
CA GLU A 45 4.93 1.56 -13.07
C GLU A 45 5.05 0.03 -13.03
N ALA A 46 6.27 -0.47 -12.88
CA ALA A 46 6.51 -1.90 -12.69
C ALA A 46 5.80 -2.44 -11.43
N PHE A 47 5.78 -1.66 -10.35
CA PHE A 47 5.01 -1.98 -9.15
C PHE A 47 3.50 -2.07 -9.44
N GLY A 48 2.91 -1.09 -10.13
CA GLY A 48 1.49 -1.12 -10.48
C GLY A 48 1.11 -2.34 -11.32
N ASN A 49 1.96 -2.71 -12.30
CA ASN A 49 1.78 -3.90 -13.12
C ASN A 49 1.91 -5.20 -12.30
N ALA A 50 2.88 -5.25 -11.37
CA ALA A 50 3.07 -6.39 -10.47
C ALA A 50 1.88 -6.57 -9.52
N LEU A 51 1.40 -5.48 -8.93
CA LEU A 51 0.26 -5.50 -8.02
C LEU A 51 -1.02 -6.00 -8.71
N GLU A 52 -1.27 -5.54 -9.95
CA GLU A 52 -2.39 -6.03 -10.76
C GLU A 52 -2.27 -7.52 -11.08
N ALA A 53 -1.06 -7.97 -11.49
CA ALA A 53 -0.81 -9.38 -11.79
C ALA A 53 -0.94 -10.25 -10.52
N LEU A 54 -0.41 -9.80 -9.39
CA LEU A 54 -0.51 -10.48 -8.11
C LEU A 54 -1.98 -10.58 -7.65
N GLY A 55 -2.76 -9.52 -7.82
CA GLY A 55 -4.18 -9.50 -7.51
C GLY A 55 -5.00 -10.49 -8.34
N ALA A 56 -4.56 -10.80 -9.56
CA ALA A 56 -5.22 -11.79 -10.41
C ALA A 56 -5.02 -13.24 -9.91
N VAL A 57 -3.88 -13.52 -9.30
CA VAL A 57 -3.54 -14.87 -8.82
C VAL A 57 -3.76 -15.07 -7.32
N ASN A 58 -3.96 -13.97 -6.57
CA ASN A 58 -4.15 -14.03 -5.13
C ASN A 58 -5.33 -13.13 -4.67
N PRO A 59 -6.48 -13.71 -4.31
CA PRO A 59 -7.67 -12.95 -3.91
C PRO A 59 -7.55 -12.30 -2.51
N LEU A 60 -6.53 -12.64 -1.73
CA LEU A 60 -6.27 -12.01 -0.43
C LEU A 60 -5.59 -10.65 -0.56
N VAL A 61 -4.95 -10.37 -1.69
CA VAL A 61 -4.29 -9.10 -1.96
C VAL A 61 -5.32 -7.98 -2.05
N VAL A 62 -5.07 -6.92 -1.31
CA VAL A 62 -5.84 -5.67 -1.32
C VAL A 62 -4.90 -4.49 -1.49
N GLY A 63 -5.34 -3.48 -2.21
CA GLY A 63 -4.58 -2.24 -2.44
C GLY A 63 -5.19 -1.09 -1.66
N LEU A 64 -4.33 -0.27 -1.05
CA LEU A 64 -4.71 0.98 -0.40
C LEU A 64 -3.81 2.11 -0.94
N ASP A 65 -4.40 3.28 -1.16
CA ASP A 65 -3.68 4.45 -1.65
C ASP A 65 -4.17 5.73 -0.96
N ALA A 66 -3.30 6.72 -0.85
CA ALA A 66 -3.56 8.00 -0.20
C ALA A 66 -3.65 9.14 -1.22
N ASP A 67 -4.60 9.04 -2.15
CA ASP A 67 -4.95 10.07 -3.16
C ASP A 67 -3.85 10.35 -4.20
N VAL A 68 -2.95 9.37 -4.40
CA VAL A 68 -1.83 9.47 -5.36
C VAL A 68 -1.76 8.28 -6.32
N LYS A 69 -2.86 7.55 -6.45
CA LYS A 69 -2.95 6.30 -7.26
C LYS A 69 -2.54 6.44 -8.72
N ASN A 70 -2.72 7.62 -9.31
CA ASN A 70 -2.26 7.93 -10.67
C ASN A 70 -0.72 7.98 -10.77
N SER A 71 -0.05 8.33 -9.68
CA SER A 71 1.41 8.46 -9.59
C SER A 71 2.08 7.19 -9.06
N THR A 72 1.42 6.47 -8.16
CA THR A 72 1.88 5.17 -7.64
C THR A 72 1.52 4.00 -8.58
N TYR A 73 0.66 4.24 -9.57
CA TYR A 73 0.09 3.24 -10.48
C TYR A 73 -0.79 2.17 -9.80
N THR A 74 -1.23 2.40 -8.57
CA THR A 74 -2.19 1.51 -7.90
C THR A 74 -3.58 1.57 -8.53
N ASP A 75 -3.85 2.60 -9.35
CA ASP A 75 -5.08 2.74 -10.13
C ASP A 75 -5.32 1.55 -11.09
N LYS A 76 -4.24 0.89 -11.58
CA LYS A 76 -4.32 -0.32 -12.40
C LYS A 76 -5.02 -1.44 -11.63
N PHE A 77 -4.59 -1.68 -10.39
CA PHE A 77 -5.23 -2.64 -9.48
C PHE A 77 -6.67 -2.22 -9.14
N GLY A 78 -6.89 -0.94 -8.82
CA GLY A 78 -8.19 -0.41 -8.47
C GLY A 78 -9.22 -0.55 -9.60
N LYS A 79 -8.84 -0.32 -10.85
CA LYS A 79 -9.70 -0.51 -12.03
C LYS A 79 -10.09 -1.96 -12.23
N LYS A 80 -9.17 -2.90 -12.01
CA LYS A 80 -9.40 -4.33 -12.23
C LYS A 80 -10.10 -5.01 -11.04
N PHE A 81 -9.83 -4.54 -9.82
CA PHE A 81 -10.34 -5.14 -8.59
C PHE A 81 -10.98 -4.08 -7.65
N PRO A 82 -12.05 -3.39 -8.08
CA PRO A 82 -12.61 -2.26 -7.34
C PRO A 82 -13.06 -2.63 -5.92
N ASN A 83 -13.50 -3.86 -5.69
CA ASN A 83 -13.92 -4.34 -4.36
C ASN A 83 -12.76 -4.72 -3.43
N ARG A 84 -11.52 -4.59 -3.91
CA ARG A 84 -10.29 -4.88 -3.16
C ARG A 84 -9.33 -3.69 -3.15
N PHE A 85 -9.79 -2.54 -3.60
CA PHE A 85 -9.04 -1.29 -3.59
C PHE A 85 -9.73 -0.28 -2.68
N PHE A 86 -8.95 0.36 -1.82
CA PHE A 86 -9.44 1.32 -0.85
C PHE A 86 -8.70 2.65 -1.04
N GLU A 87 -9.46 3.65 -1.45
CA GLU A 87 -8.98 5.02 -1.50
C GLU A 87 -9.10 5.65 -0.13
N ASN A 88 -8.00 6.12 0.43
CA ASN A 88 -7.96 6.70 1.77
C ASN A 88 -7.77 8.22 1.75
N PHE A 89 -7.77 8.84 0.58
CA PHE A 89 -7.55 10.27 0.41
C PHE A 89 -6.24 10.72 1.10
N ILE A 90 -6.14 11.97 1.51
CA ILE A 90 -4.96 12.50 2.19
C ILE A 90 -5.01 12.15 3.70
N ALA A 91 -5.11 10.86 4.02
CA ALA A 91 -5.25 10.36 5.39
C ALA A 91 -4.36 9.13 5.64
N GLU A 92 -3.03 9.31 5.53
CA GLU A 92 -2.04 8.23 5.60
C GLU A 92 -2.11 7.46 6.92
N GLN A 93 -2.39 8.12 8.04
CA GLN A 93 -2.57 7.47 9.34
C GLN A 93 -3.76 6.50 9.32
N ASN A 94 -4.90 6.95 8.78
CA ASN A 94 -6.10 6.12 8.64
C ASN A 94 -5.85 4.94 7.70
N MET A 95 -5.13 5.19 6.59
CA MET A 95 -4.74 4.15 5.64
C MET A 95 -3.93 3.03 6.31
N LEU A 96 -2.94 3.39 7.14
CA LEU A 96 -2.14 2.41 7.89
C LEU A 96 -2.98 1.65 8.92
N GLY A 97 -3.86 2.33 9.64
CA GLY A 97 -4.78 1.70 10.58
C GLY A 97 -5.72 0.71 9.91
N ALA A 98 -6.29 1.10 8.75
CA ALA A 98 -7.13 0.21 7.94
C ALA A 98 -6.34 -1.00 7.42
N ALA A 99 -5.11 -0.81 6.95
CA ALA A 99 -4.24 -1.88 6.50
C ALA A 99 -3.92 -2.87 7.63
N ALA A 100 -3.62 -2.39 8.84
CA ALA A 100 -3.39 -3.23 10.01
C ALA A 100 -4.63 -4.09 10.34
N GLY A 101 -5.82 -3.49 10.30
CA GLY A 101 -7.09 -4.21 10.48
C GLY A 101 -7.32 -5.26 9.41
N LEU A 102 -7.07 -4.94 8.14
CA LEU A 102 -7.19 -5.87 7.02
C LEU A 102 -6.19 -7.03 7.15
N ALA A 103 -4.95 -6.77 7.57
CA ALA A 103 -3.95 -7.81 7.82
C ALA A 103 -4.39 -8.73 8.97
N ALA A 104 -4.93 -8.19 10.05
CA ALA A 104 -5.48 -8.98 11.16
C ALA A 104 -6.67 -9.85 10.73
N CYS A 105 -7.42 -9.42 9.69
CA CYS A 105 -8.48 -10.20 9.06
C CYS A 105 -7.97 -11.18 7.98
N GLY A 106 -6.66 -11.42 7.88
CA GLY A 106 -6.07 -12.39 6.95
C GLY A 106 -5.93 -11.88 5.52
N LYS A 107 -6.05 -10.58 5.26
CA LYS A 107 -5.74 -9.97 3.96
C LYS A 107 -4.24 -9.70 3.84
N ILE A 108 -3.81 -9.45 2.61
CA ILE A 108 -2.44 -9.08 2.28
C ILE A 108 -2.46 -7.65 1.71
N PRO A 109 -2.44 -6.63 2.59
CA PRO A 109 -2.53 -5.24 2.14
C PRO A 109 -1.20 -4.74 1.57
N PHE A 110 -1.30 -4.11 0.40
CA PHE A 110 -0.30 -3.26 -0.22
C PHE A 110 -0.73 -1.81 -0.07
N VAL A 111 0.06 -1.04 0.64
CA VAL A 111 -0.23 0.34 1.02
C VAL A 111 0.74 1.23 0.28
N ALA A 112 0.24 2.05 -0.63
CA ALA A 112 1.07 2.88 -1.49
C ALA A 112 0.79 4.38 -1.26
N THR A 113 1.88 5.14 -1.20
CA THR A 113 1.91 6.59 -1.24
C THR A 113 3.32 7.03 -1.62
N PHE A 114 3.61 8.33 -1.61
CA PHE A 114 5.00 8.80 -1.72
C PHE A 114 5.78 8.46 -0.45
N ALA A 115 7.05 8.12 -0.60
CA ALA A 115 7.90 7.76 0.53
C ALA A 115 7.94 8.86 1.61
N ALA A 116 8.00 10.14 1.18
CA ALA A 116 7.95 11.28 2.08
C ALA A 116 6.65 11.35 2.90
N PHE A 117 5.52 10.93 2.32
CA PHE A 117 4.22 11.02 2.99
C PHE A 117 4.00 9.95 4.06
N PHE A 118 4.78 8.87 4.05
CA PHE A 118 4.77 7.91 5.16
C PHE A 118 5.24 8.52 6.49
N THR A 119 5.94 9.65 6.48
CA THR A 119 6.32 10.37 7.71
C THR A 119 5.10 10.74 8.55
N ARG A 120 3.98 11.10 7.90
CA ARG A 120 2.72 11.40 8.59
C ARG A 120 2.15 10.19 9.33
N ALA A 121 2.38 8.98 8.85
CA ALA A 121 1.86 7.75 9.41
C ALA A 121 2.90 6.97 10.25
N TYR A 122 4.03 7.58 10.60
CA TYR A 122 5.16 6.86 11.18
C TYR A 122 4.84 6.16 12.50
N ASP A 123 4.03 6.76 13.36
CA ASP A 123 3.57 6.09 14.60
C ASP A 123 2.74 4.84 14.28
N PHE A 124 1.84 4.92 13.31
CA PHE A 124 1.05 3.76 12.86
C PHE A 124 1.92 2.67 12.25
N ILE A 125 2.96 3.02 11.48
CA ILE A 125 3.95 2.08 10.96
C ILE A 125 4.68 1.39 12.10
N ARG A 126 5.11 2.16 13.11
CA ARG A 126 5.77 1.64 14.30
C ARG A 126 4.86 0.65 15.05
N MET A 127 3.60 1.01 15.26
CA MET A 127 2.65 0.13 15.93
C MET A 127 2.35 -1.14 15.13
N ALA A 128 2.25 -1.04 13.79
CA ALA A 128 2.09 -2.19 12.93
C ALA A 128 3.32 -3.13 12.98
N ALA A 129 4.53 -2.57 13.02
CA ALA A 129 5.77 -3.35 13.15
C ALA A 129 5.83 -4.08 14.50
N ILE A 130 5.54 -3.40 15.61
CA ILE A 130 5.50 -4.00 16.96
C ILE A 130 4.44 -5.13 17.04
N SER A 131 3.32 -4.95 16.34
CA SER A 131 2.24 -5.95 16.27
C SER A 131 2.52 -7.11 15.32
N GLY A 132 3.65 -7.09 14.58
CA GLY A 132 3.97 -8.11 13.58
C GLY A 132 2.98 -8.14 12.41
N SER A 133 2.38 -7.01 12.07
CA SER A 133 1.36 -6.92 11.01
C SER A 133 1.96 -7.22 9.64
N ASN A 134 1.33 -8.12 8.87
CA ASN A 134 1.79 -8.50 7.53
C ASN A 134 1.32 -7.48 6.47
N ILE A 135 1.91 -6.27 6.50
CA ILE A 135 1.61 -5.17 5.59
C ILE A 135 2.79 -4.95 4.65
N LYS A 136 2.51 -4.60 3.39
CA LYS A 136 3.51 -4.18 2.40
C LYS A 136 3.37 -2.67 2.20
N LEU A 137 4.40 -1.92 2.61
CA LEU A 137 4.48 -0.48 2.43
C LEU A 137 5.26 -0.17 1.16
N VAL A 138 4.68 0.61 0.28
CA VAL A 138 5.28 0.96 -1.02
C VAL A 138 5.42 2.46 -1.13
N GLY A 139 6.62 2.96 -0.84
CA GLY A 139 6.97 4.38 -0.97
C GLY A 139 7.52 4.67 -2.35
N THR A 140 6.81 5.47 -3.14
CA THR A 140 7.31 5.95 -4.43
C THR A 140 8.00 7.31 -4.30
N HIS A 141 8.58 7.83 -5.38
CA HIS A 141 9.23 9.16 -5.43
C HIS A 141 10.32 9.33 -4.37
N VAL A 142 11.18 8.33 -4.26
CA VAL A 142 12.33 8.30 -3.35
C VAL A 142 13.45 9.17 -3.90
N GLY A 143 14.20 9.81 -3.03
CA GLY A 143 15.32 10.68 -3.40
C GLY A 143 14.86 12.03 -3.95
N VAL A 144 15.71 12.65 -4.79
CA VAL A 144 15.56 14.05 -5.24
C VAL A 144 15.07 14.20 -6.67
N SER A 145 14.74 13.11 -7.36
CA SER A 145 14.43 13.12 -8.80
C SER A 145 13.02 13.60 -9.14
N ILE A 146 12.20 13.92 -8.17
CA ILE A 146 10.80 14.34 -8.37
C ILE A 146 10.69 15.69 -9.10
N GLY A 147 11.74 16.51 -9.05
CA GLY A 147 11.82 17.75 -9.80
C GLY A 147 11.01 18.91 -9.18
N GLU A 148 10.11 19.47 -9.99
CA GLU A 148 9.36 20.69 -9.67
C GLU A 148 8.42 20.59 -8.46
N ASP A 149 7.98 19.40 -8.09
CA ASP A 149 7.16 19.21 -6.87
C ASP A 149 7.92 19.56 -5.59
N GLY A 150 9.24 19.59 -5.67
CA GLY A 150 10.11 20.15 -4.64
C GLY A 150 10.36 19.24 -3.44
N PRO A 151 11.07 19.79 -2.43
CA PRO A 151 11.62 18.99 -1.33
C PRO A 151 10.57 18.38 -0.40
N SER A 152 9.36 18.93 -0.34
CA SER A 152 8.28 18.38 0.48
C SER A 152 7.82 16.99 0.03
N GLN A 153 8.13 16.60 -1.19
CA GLN A 153 7.77 15.31 -1.79
C GLN A 153 8.98 14.40 -2.03
N MET A 154 10.18 14.85 -1.68
CA MET A 154 11.41 14.06 -1.78
C MET A 154 11.52 13.10 -0.60
N GLY A 155 11.67 11.80 -0.88
CA GLY A 155 11.94 10.79 0.15
C GLY A 155 13.42 10.75 0.49
N LEU A 156 13.83 11.42 1.54
CA LEU A 156 15.23 11.51 1.97
C LEU A 156 15.51 10.71 3.25
N GLU A 157 14.56 10.64 4.16
CA GLU A 157 14.65 9.95 5.45
C GLU A 157 14.00 8.54 5.44
N ASP A 158 13.34 8.17 4.38
CA ASP A 158 12.49 6.98 4.24
C ASP A 158 13.22 5.67 4.56
N ILE A 159 14.40 5.43 4.01
CA ILE A 159 15.17 4.21 4.29
C ILE A 159 15.55 4.14 5.76
N ALA A 160 16.06 5.24 6.33
CA ALA A 160 16.47 5.30 7.74
C ALA A 160 15.27 5.09 8.67
N MET A 161 14.15 5.74 8.35
CA MET A 161 12.91 5.65 9.09
C MET A 161 12.35 4.22 9.12
N MET A 162 12.34 3.55 7.98
CA MET A 162 11.84 2.17 7.87
C MET A 162 12.81 1.15 8.46
N ALA A 163 14.11 1.33 8.26
CA ALA A 163 15.14 0.43 8.80
C ALA A 163 15.23 0.46 10.33
N ALA A 164 14.77 1.54 10.97
CA ALA A 164 14.70 1.66 12.42
C ALA A 164 13.57 0.82 13.06
N GLN A 165 12.64 0.29 12.26
CA GLN A 165 11.49 -0.45 12.78
C GLN A 165 11.84 -1.93 13.04
N PRO A 166 11.41 -2.50 14.18
CA PRO A 166 11.70 -3.90 14.49
C PRO A 166 11.01 -4.86 13.51
N GLY A 167 11.77 -5.82 13.00
CA GLY A 167 11.23 -6.87 12.12
C GLY A 167 10.83 -6.43 10.71
N VAL A 168 11.07 -5.17 10.35
CA VAL A 168 10.79 -4.67 8.99
C VAL A 168 11.93 -5.04 8.05
N THR A 169 11.60 -5.52 6.86
CA THR A 169 12.53 -5.70 5.75
C THR A 169 12.38 -4.54 4.78
N VAL A 170 13.47 -3.83 4.52
CA VAL A 170 13.51 -2.71 3.57
C VAL A 170 14.11 -3.18 2.27
N LEU A 171 13.38 -2.99 1.16
CA LEU A 171 13.82 -3.31 -0.19
C LEU A 171 13.87 -2.03 -1.03
N TYR A 172 14.92 -1.87 -1.81
CA TYR A 172 15.09 -0.78 -2.75
C TYR A 172 15.44 -1.35 -4.14
N PRO A 173 14.42 -1.68 -4.95
CA PRO A 173 14.64 -2.32 -6.24
C PRO A 173 15.32 -1.38 -7.22
N SER A 174 16.31 -1.89 -7.96
CA SER A 174 17.14 -1.14 -8.90
C SER A 174 16.51 -0.92 -10.27
N ASP A 175 15.57 -1.78 -10.65
CA ASP A 175 14.95 -1.80 -11.97
C ASP A 175 13.52 -2.38 -11.97
N ALA A 176 12.89 -2.36 -13.13
CA ALA A 176 11.52 -2.84 -13.29
C ALA A 176 11.36 -4.35 -13.02
N THR A 177 12.34 -5.16 -13.41
CA THR A 177 12.29 -6.61 -13.18
C THR A 177 12.42 -6.93 -11.69
N CYS A 178 13.34 -6.26 -11.01
CA CYS A 178 13.53 -6.39 -9.56
C CYS A 178 12.28 -5.94 -8.80
N THR A 179 11.67 -4.84 -9.23
CA THR A 179 10.43 -4.33 -8.63
C THR A 179 9.25 -5.29 -8.82
N TYR A 180 9.13 -5.88 -10.00
CA TYR A 180 8.04 -6.81 -10.33
C TYR A 180 8.11 -8.09 -9.49
N ARG A 181 9.30 -8.56 -9.16
CA ARG A 181 9.57 -9.78 -8.37
C ARG A 181 9.52 -9.55 -6.88
#